data_d451acff57ddc2e2655f689da889e501
#
_entry.id   d451acff57ddc2e2655f689da889e501
#
_cell.length_a   1.000
_cell.length_b   1.000
_cell.length_c   1.000
_cell.angle_alpha   90.00
_cell.angle_beta   90.00
_cell.angle_gamma   90.00
#
_symmetry.space_group_name_H-M   'P 1'
#
loop_
_entity.id
_entity.type
_entity.pdbx_description
1 polymer ?
#
loop_
_entity_poly.entity_id
_entity_poly.type
_entity_poly.pdbx_seq_one_letter_code
_entity_poly.pdbx_strand_id
1 'polypeptide(L)'
;TVFNSESEIKFTADPATTSNSEHTIKTQYVNTLLERLVAQNSALGDVKFIPIVDGSLTIPREVAGLPEVGWIGEEGNREETSAPKTDHVVITLHSLYAMPKVTNKLLATNFVGYANFLVKRVEYALSLKLADALFYGTGTNMPTGILQDSSVTQEVEIDSTDDTTFVDSLIDAYYALDEDVARNAKWYMTSETWAAIAKLKNKQKDFYITDLNNGNTRTLMTRPVILITSKNAGLKSIATATANEMIGVFADLSTAVLGIQNNAMTMRLEDKVTSKGYTKYYMEKGVGLGVQLPENILKLKKKA
;
A
#
# COMPACT_ATOMS: atom_id res chain seq x y z
N THR A 1 -25.70 -20.10 -18.44
CA THR A 1 -24.68 -21.14 -18.39
C THR A 1 -24.03 -21.13 -17.02
N VAL A 2 -24.51 -21.98 -16.20
CA VAL A 2 -24.02 -22.73 -15.03
C VAL A 2 -22.69 -22.23 -14.44
N PHE A 3 -22.76 -21.55 -13.28
CA PHE A 3 -21.70 -21.53 -12.30
C PHE A 3 -22.04 -22.55 -11.22
N ASN A 4 -21.39 -23.67 -11.30
CA ASN A 4 -21.39 -24.68 -10.24
C ASN A 4 -19.92 -25.03 -9.96
N SER A 5 -19.40 -24.64 -8.81
CA SER A 5 -18.39 -25.41 -8.08
C SER A 5 -18.28 -24.87 -6.66
N GLU A 6 -19.08 -25.44 -5.78
CA GLU A 6 -18.79 -25.55 -4.36
C GLU A 6 -17.51 -26.38 -4.21
N SER A 7 -16.38 -25.73 -3.97
CA SER A 7 -15.19 -26.43 -3.50
C SER A 7 -15.23 -26.50 -1.98
N GLU A 8 -15.74 -27.62 -1.46
CA GLU A 8 -15.54 -28.02 -0.07
C GLU A 8 -14.03 -28.04 0.23
N ILE A 9 -13.59 -27.16 1.13
CA ILE A 9 -12.25 -27.22 1.68
C ILE A 9 -12.24 -28.32 2.73
N LYS A 10 -11.89 -29.54 2.34
CA LYS A 10 -11.58 -30.63 3.28
C LYS A 10 -10.18 -30.42 3.82
N PHE A 11 -10.08 -30.09 5.09
CA PHE A 11 -8.82 -30.13 5.84
C PHE A 11 -8.55 -31.56 6.27
N THR A 12 -7.81 -32.33 5.49
CA THR A 12 -7.18 -33.57 5.93
C THR A 12 -5.71 -33.27 6.22
N ALA A 13 -5.38 -33.29 7.49
CA ALA A 13 -3.98 -33.37 7.91
C ALA A 13 -3.55 -34.84 7.76
N ASP A 14 -2.83 -35.15 6.70
CA ASP A 14 -2.12 -36.42 6.54
C ASP A 14 -0.62 -36.16 6.47
N PRO A 15 0.21 -36.71 7.38
CA PRO A 15 1.62 -36.36 7.52
C PRO A 15 2.57 -37.21 6.67
N ALA A 16 2.15 -37.79 5.57
CA ALA A 16 3.07 -38.61 4.75
C ALA A 16 2.71 -38.56 3.27
N THR A 17 3.22 -37.56 2.56
CA THR A 17 3.80 -37.77 1.19
C THR A 17 4.56 -36.53 0.74
N THR A 18 5.84 -36.60 0.76
CA THR A 18 6.83 -35.76 0.08
C THR A 18 6.64 -35.83 -1.43
N SER A 19 6.32 -34.71 -2.06
CA SER A 19 6.91 -34.22 -3.31
C SER A 19 5.97 -33.35 -4.14
N ASN A 20 6.43 -32.19 -4.56
CA ASN A 20 5.95 -31.31 -5.66
C ASN A 20 4.54 -30.71 -5.65
N SER A 21 3.56 -31.26 -4.95
CA SER A 21 2.20 -30.69 -4.86
C SER A 21 2.08 -29.55 -3.82
N GLU A 22 2.95 -29.51 -2.82
CA GLU A 22 2.94 -28.47 -1.78
C GLU A 22 3.27 -27.06 -2.31
N HIS A 23 4.15 -26.97 -3.31
CA HIS A 23 4.53 -25.69 -3.91
C HIS A 23 3.39 -25.04 -4.70
N THR A 24 2.60 -25.83 -5.41
CA THR A 24 1.50 -25.32 -6.26
C THR A 24 0.33 -24.84 -5.40
N ILE A 25 -0.01 -25.53 -4.33
CA ILE A 25 -1.08 -25.16 -3.42
C ILE A 25 -0.73 -23.90 -2.66
N LYS A 26 0.50 -23.78 -2.15
CA LYS A 26 0.98 -22.58 -1.44
C LYS A 26 0.97 -21.32 -2.31
N THR A 27 1.36 -21.45 -3.57
CA THR A 27 1.36 -20.32 -4.51
C THR A 27 -0.06 -19.83 -4.85
N GLN A 28 -1.01 -20.72 -5.03
CA GLN A 28 -2.41 -20.36 -5.29
C GLN A 28 -3.04 -19.63 -4.10
N TYR A 29 -2.79 -20.05 -2.86
CA TYR A 29 -3.29 -19.37 -1.66
C TYR A 29 -2.73 -17.96 -1.50
N VAL A 30 -1.45 -17.77 -1.77
CA VAL A 30 -0.80 -16.45 -1.70
C VAL A 30 -1.42 -15.50 -2.72
N ASN A 31 -1.59 -15.94 -3.97
CA ASN A 31 -2.19 -15.13 -5.02
C ASN A 31 -3.64 -14.77 -4.69
N THR A 32 -4.45 -15.71 -4.23
CA THR A 32 -5.84 -15.46 -3.85
C THR A 32 -5.95 -14.47 -2.69
N LEU A 33 -5.06 -14.56 -1.69
CA LEU A 33 -5.04 -13.62 -0.58
C LEU A 33 -4.64 -12.22 -1.07
N LEU A 34 -3.61 -12.12 -1.91
CA LEU A 34 -3.15 -10.86 -2.51
C LEU A 34 -4.25 -10.20 -3.34
N GLU A 35 -4.92 -10.95 -4.21
CA GLU A 35 -6.03 -10.45 -5.01
C GLU A 35 -7.15 -9.87 -4.14
N ARG A 36 -7.47 -10.52 -3.02
CA ARG A 36 -8.48 -10.05 -2.07
C ARG A 36 -8.03 -8.82 -1.29
N LEU A 37 -6.77 -8.75 -0.87
CA LEU A 37 -6.21 -7.59 -0.19
C LEU A 37 -6.22 -6.37 -1.09
N VAL A 38 -5.83 -6.54 -2.35
CA VAL A 38 -5.84 -5.50 -3.38
C VAL A 38 -7.27 -5.05 -3.70
N ALA A 39 -8.20 -5.98 -3.88
CA ALA A 39 -9.60 -5.65 -4.17
C ALA A 39 -10.28 -4.86 -3.04
N GLN A 40 -9.80 -4.99 -1.80
CA GLN A 40 -10.35 -4.29 -0.64
C GLN A 40 -9.73 -2.93 -0.38
N ASN A 41 -8.51 -2.68 -0.88
CA ASN A 41 -7.82 -1.40 -0.71
C ASN A 41 -7.10 -1.03 -2.01
N SER A 42 -7.62 -0.03 -2.72
CA SER A 42 -7.11 0.40 -4.02
C SER A 42 -5.66 0.89 -3.98
N ALA A 43 -5.20 1.45 -2.85
CA ALA A 43 -3.82 1.90 -2.72
C ALA A 43 -2.82 0.73 -2.71
N LEU A 44 -3.21 -0.43 -2.17
CA LEU A 44 -2.37 -1.63 -2.20
C LEU A 44 -2.24 -2.21 -3.62
N GLY A 45 -3.22 -1.95 -4.49
CA GLY A 45 -3.18 -2.40 -5.89
C GLY A 45 -2.12 -1.73 -6.75
N ASP A 46 -1.66 -0.56 -6.32
CA ASP A 46 -0.67 0.23 -7.06
C ASP A 46 0.78 -0.11 -6.68
N VAL A 47 0.98 -0.87 -5.61
CA VAL A 47 2.30 -1.25 -5.09
C VAL A 47 2.78 -2.54 -5.74
N LYS A 48 4.08 -2.64 -6.01
CA LYS A 48 4.69 -3.84 -6.56
C LYS A 48 4.84 -4.92 -5.48
N PHE A 49 4.21 -6.07 -5.69
CA PHE A 49 4.32 -7.22 -4.78
C PHE A 49 5.48 -8.14 -5.19
N ILE A 50 6.33 -8.49 -4.22
CA ILE A 50 7.39 -9.48 -4.42
C ILE A 50 7.25 -10.58 -3.34
N PRO A 51 7.07 -11.86 -3.75
CA PRO A 51 7.06 -12.96 -2.81
C PRO A 51 8.47 -13.19 -2.25
N ILE A 52 8.58 -13.27 -0.93
CA ILE A 52 9.82 -13.56 -0.22
C ILE A 52 9.68 -14.94 0.44
N VAL A 53 10.64 -15.80 0.26
CA VAL A 53 10.58 -17.16 0.82
C VAL A 53 10.93 -17.12 2.30
N ASP A 54 12.02 -16.45 2.65
CA ASP A 54 12.47 -16.30 4.04
C ASP A 54 13.46 -15.14 4.18
N GLY A 55 13.54 -14.55 5.39
CA GLY A 55 14.54 -13.56 5.76
C GLY A 55 14.24 -12.13 5.27
N SER A 56 15.15 -11.57 4.48
CA SER A 56 15.08 -10.23 3.91
C SER A 56 15.31 -10.25 2.41
N LEU A 57 14.73 -9.27 1.72
CA LEU A 57 14.96 -9.05 0.29
C LEU A 57 15.80 -7.78 0.13
N THR A 58 16.91 -7.90 -0.59
CA THR A 58 17.75 -6.77 -0.97
C THR A 58 17.45 -6.39 -2.42
N ILE A 59 17.06 -5.15 -2.65
CA ILE A 59 16.73 -4.61 -3.98
C ILE A 59 17.72 -3.49 -4.30
N PRO A 60 18.34 -3.49 -5.50
CA PRO A 60 19.18 -2.38 -5.91
C PRO A 60 18.34 -1.10 -6.08
N ARG A 61 18.87 0.00 -5.61
CA ARG A 61 18.32 1.34 -5.75
C ARG A 61 19.36 2.25 -6.42
N GLU A 62 18.94 3.02 -7.38
CA GLU A 62 19.73 4.11 -7.93
C GLU A 62 19.65 5.31 -6.99
N VAL A 63 20.80 5.86 -6.58
CA VAL A 63 20.85 6.90 -5.55
C VAL A 63 21.02 8.29 -6.13
N ALA A 64 21.69 8.43 -7.24
CA ALA A 64 21.82 9.71 -7.95
C ALA A 64 22.55 9.55 -9.29
N GLY A 65 22.05 10.29 -10.25
CA GLY A 65 22.75 10.70 -11.46
C GLY A 65 22.75 9.64 -12.54
N LEU A 66 22.10 9.98 -13.63
CA LEU A 66 22.36 9.31 -14.89
C LEU A 66 23.87 9.36 -15.19
N PRO A 67 24.46 8.31 -15.77
CA PRO A 67 25.86 8.39 -16.20
C PRO A 67 26.01 9.56 -17.16
N GLU A 68 27.08 10.32 -16.98
CA GLU A 68 27.37 11.41 -17.90
C GLU A 68 27.59 10.86 -19.31
N VAL A 69 26.86 11.39 -20.27
CA VAL A 69 26.97 11.03 -21.68
C VAL A 69 27.48 12.21 -22.44
N GLY A 70 28.63 12.07 -23.09
CA GLY A 70 29.26 13.10 -23.88
C GLY A 70 29.14 12.86 -25.39
N TRP A 71 29.04 13.93 -26.16
CA TRP A 71 29.19 13.89 -27.61
C TRP A 71 30.66 14.00 -27.99
N ILE A 72 31.12 13.19 -28.92
CA ILE A 72 32.49 13.19 -29.37
C ILE A 72 32.58 13.33 -30.91
N GLY A 73 33.52 14.10 -31.37
CA GLY A 73 33.85 14.20 -32.78
C GLY A 73 34.71 13.02 -33.22
N GLU A 74 34.90 12.86 -34.54
CA GLU A 74 35.56 11.72 -35.17
C GLU A 74 37.01 11.48 -34.66
N GLU A 75 37.72 12.55 -34.27
CA GLU A 75 39.11 12.49 -33.74
C GLU A 75 39.19 12.82 -32.24
N GLY A 76 38.08 12.90 -31.54
CA GLY A 76 38.05 13.29 -30.11
C GLY A 76 38.56 12.17 -29.19
N ASN A 77 39.15 12.57 -28.08
CA ASN A 77 39.57 11.66 -27.02
C ASN A 77 38.35 11.25 -26.17
N ARG A 78 38.17 9.98 -25.85
CA ARG A 78 37.10 9.48 -25.00
C ARG A 78 37.55 9.51 -23.55
N GLU A 79 36.96 10.37 -22.76
CA GLU A 79 37.20 10.45 -21.32
C GLU A 79 36.26 9.47 -20.59
N GLU A 80 36.74 8.96 -19.46
CA GLU A 80 35.90 8.08 -18.63
C GLU A 80 34.76 8.90 -18.03
N THR A 81 33.55 8.41 -18.22
CA THR A 81 32.33 9.01 -17.63
C THR A 81 32.01 8.36 -16.28
N SER A 82 31.38 9.11 -15.39
CA SER A 82 31.01 8.61 -14.06
C SER A 82 30.00 7.44 -14.16
N ALA A 83 30.26 6.39 -13.40
CA ALA A 83 29.30 5.28 -13.26
C ALA A 83 28.11 5.71 -12.34
N PRO A 84 26.91 5.22 -12.59
CA PRO A 84 25.77 5.47 -11.69
C PRO A 84 26.06 4.91 -10.30
N LYS A 85 25.75 5.68 -9.27
CA LYS A 85 25.87 5.24 -7.88
C LYS A 85 24.65 4.39 -7.52
N THR A 86 24.87 3.12 -7.21
CA THR A 86 23.83 2.20 -6.75
C THR A 86 23.96 1.99 -5.25
N ASP A 87 22.82 1.98 -4.57
CA ASP A 87 22.64 1.58 -3.18
C ASP A 87 21.65 0.39 -3.14
N HIS A 88 21.38 -0.13 -1.96
CA HIS A 88 20.40 -1.21 -1.83
C HIS A 88 19.41 -0.91 -0.71
N VAL A 89 18.16 -1.23 -0.99
CA VAL A 89 17.11 -1.22 0.00
C VAL A 89 16.94 -2.63 0.54
N VAL A 90 17.09 -2.80 1.86
CA VAL A 90 16.87 -4.06 2.54
C VAL A 90 15.45 -4.08 3.07
N ILE A 91 14.62 -4.95 2.53
CA ILE A 91 13.24 -5.15 2.97
C ILE A 91 13.23 -6.28 4.00
N THR A 92 13.04 -5.92 5.26
CA THR A 92 12.95 -6.87 6.36
C THR A 92 11.49 -7.29 6.58
N LEU A 93 11.25 -8.57 6.78
CA LEU A 93 9.91 -9.10 7.06
C LEU A 93 9.54 -8.88 8.52
N HIS A 94 8.34 -8.36 8.75
CA HIS A 94 7.70 -8.20 10.04
C HIS A 94 6.44 -9.07 10.09
N SER A 95 6.18 -9.72 11.23
CA SER A 95 5.02 -10.59 11.39
C SER A 95 3.73 -9.79 11.61
N LEU A 96 2.81 -9.91 10.68
CA LEU A 96 1.45 -9.41 10.80
C LEU A 96 0.52 -10.58 11.16
N TYR A 97 -0.09 -10.55 12.33
CA TYR A 97 -0.92 -11.66 12.83
C TYR A 97 -2.31 -11.23 13.26
N ALA A 98 -3.21 -12.19 13.26
CA ALA A 98 -4.53 -12.08 13.85
C ALA A 98 -4.92 -13.40 14.54
N MET A 99 -5.53 -13.31 15.72
CA MET A 99 -5.96 -14.48 16.50
C MET A 99 -7.38 -14.29 17.06
N PRO A 100 -8.42 -14.32 16.22
CA PRO A 100 -9.78 -14.22 16.70
C PRO A 100 -10.17 -15.48 17.51
N LYS A 101 -10.98 -15.24 18.55
CA LYS A 101 -11.46 -16.26 19.49
C LYS A 101 -12.96 -16.43 19.32
N VAL A 102 -13.41 -17.68 19.16
CA VAL A 102 -14.81 -18.02 18.93
C VAL A 102 -15.26 -19.09 19.93
N THR A 103 -16.48 -18.99 20.44
CA THR A 103 -17.04 -20.01 21.33
C THR A 103 -17.39 -21.29 20.57
N ASN A 104 -17.10 -22.44 21.14
CA ASN A 104 -17.45 -23.73 20.51
C ASN A 104 -18.98 -23.89 20.35
N LYS A 105 -19.78 -23.28 21.23
CA LYS A 105 -21.24 -23.25 21.12
C LYS A 105 -21.68 -22.54 19.82
N LEU A 106 -21.04 -21.42 19.48
CA LEU A 106 -21.35 -20.70 18.24
C LEU A 106 -20.94 -21.49 17.00
N LEU A 107 -19.82 -22.22 17.05
CA LEU A 107 -19.39 -23.09 15.96
C LEU A 107 -20.28 -24.33 15.81
N ALA A 108 -20.85 -24.84 16.90
CA ALA A 108 -21.78 -25.97 16.91
C ALA A 108 -23.22 -25.61 16.50
N THR A 109 -23.59 -24.34 16.71
CA THR A 109 -24.88 -23.84 16.23
C THR A 109 -24.75 -23.68 14.72
N ASN A 110 -25.61 -24.40 13.96
CA ASN A 110 -25.62 -24.60 12.50
C ASN A 110 -25.46 -23.32 11.63
N PHE A 111 -24.50 -22.50 11.90
CA PHE A 111 -24.14 -21.32 11.10
C PHE A 111 -23.21 -21.77 9.99
N VAL A 112 -23.80 -22.34 8.93
CA VAL A 112 -23.05 -22.74 7.74
C VAL A 112 -22.28 -21.54 7.19
N GLY A 113 -20.94 -21.66 7.16
CA GLY A 113 -20.06 -20.62 6.62
C GLY A 113 -19.54 -19.60 7.63
N TYR A 114 -19.81 -19.71 8.96
CA TYR A 114 -19.28 -18.77 9.94
C TYR A 114 -17.73 -18.71 9.96
N ALA A 115 -17.07 -19.83 9.79
CA ALA A 115 -15.62 -19.87 9.69
C ALA A 115 -15.12 -19.06 8.48
N ASN A 116 -15.75 -19.23 7.32
CA ASN A 116 -15.42 -18.47 6.11
C ASN A 116 -15.73 -16.98 6.26
N PHE A 117 -16.83 -16.63 6.93
CA PHE A 117 -17.13 -15.23 7.27
C PHE A 117 -16.04 -14.62 8.17
N LEU A 118 -15.61 -15.36 9.21
CA LEU A 118 -14.55 -14.92 10.12
C LEU A 118 -13.24 -14.68 9.36
N VAL A 119 -12.82 -15.63 8.51
CA VAL A 119 -11.61 -15.50 7.69
C VAL A 119 -11.68 -14.25 6.83
N LYS A 120 -12.77 -14.01 6.11
CA LYS A 120 -12.96 -12.80 5.29
C LYS A 120 -12.87 -11.51 6.11
N ARG A 121 -13.41 -11.49 7.32
CA ARG A 121 -13.34 -10.32 8.21
C ARG A 121 -11.92 -10.07 8.72
N VAL A 122 -11.18 -11.13 9.00
CA VAL A 122 -9.77 -11.03 9.39
C VAL A 122 -8.92 -10.56 8.21
N GLU A 123 -9.11 -11.12 7.01
CA GLU A 123 -8.45 -10.67 5.79
C GLU A 123 -8.68 -9.17 5.56
N TYR A 124 -9.91 -8.69 5.74
CA TYR A 124 -10.23 -7.26 5.66
C TYR A 124 -9.48 -6.43 6.71
N ALA A 125 -9.44 -6.88 7.95
CA ALA A 125 -8.73 -6.18 9.02
C ALA A 125 -7.21 -6.15 8.76
N LEU A 126 -6.64 -7.24 8.23
CA LEU A 126 -5.23 -7.31 7.83
C LEU A 126 -4.93 -6.35 6.67
N SER A 127 -5.82 -6.24 5.67
CA SER A 127 -5.64 -5.31 4.55
C SER A 127 -5.64 -3.85 5.00
N LEU A 128 -6.50 -3.48 5.95
CA LEU A 128 -6.48 -2.13 6.53
C LEU A 128 -5.18 -1.85 7.28
N LYS A 129 -4.69 -2.81 8.07
CA LYS A 129 -3.43 -2.68 8.79
C LYS A 129 -2.22 -2.62 7.86
N LEU A 130 -2.27 -3.34 6.75
CA LEU A 130 -1.24 -3.30 5.74
C LEU A 130 -1.20 -1.95 5.01
N ALA A 131 -2.37 -1.37 4.70
CA ALA A 131 -2.45 -0.03 4.15
C ALA A 131 -1.98 1.05 5.14
N ASP A 132 -2.29 0.89 6.44
CA ASP A 132 -1.74 1.77 7.48
C ASP A 132 -0.20 1.69 7.49
N ALA A 133 0.35 0.49 7.45
CA ALA A 133 1.80 0.27 7.44
C ALA A 133 2.46 0.81 6.17
N LEU A 134 1.79 0.70 5.00
CA LEU A 134 2.29 1.24 3.74
C LEU A 134 2.55 2.75 3.83
N PHE A 135 1.63 3.51 4.42
CA PHE A 135 1.77 4.96 4.52
C PHE A 135 2.54 5.39 5.78
N TYR A 136 2.21 4.86 6.95
CA TYR A 136 2.70 5.35 8.25
C TYR A 136 3.34 4.28 9.12
N GLY A 137 3.97 3.27 8.55
CA GLY A 137 4.73 2.31 9.33
C GLY A 137 5.93 2.96 10.02
N THR A 138 6.16 2.65 11.30
CA THR A 138 7.22 3.29 12.12
C THR A 138 8.58 2.60 12.03
N GLY A 139 8.67 1.45 11.36
CA GLY A 139 9.90 0.63 11.33
C GLY A 139 10.13 -0.20 12.60
N THR A 140 9.35 -0.01 13.66
CA THR A 140 9.48 -0.77 14.92
C THR A 140 8.34 -1.78 14.99
N ASN A 141 8.66 -3.07 14.92
CA ASN A 141 7.72 -4.20 14.87
C ASN A 141 6.74 -4.16 13.68
N MET A 142 6.92 -3.24 12.77
CA MET A 142 6.20 -3.08 11.51
C MET A 142 7.13 -2.48 10.46
N PRO A 143 6.88 -2.67 9.16
CA PRO A 143 7.73 -2.07 8.12
C PRO A 143 7.69 -0.53 8.19
N THR A 144 8.75 0.11 7.69
CA THR A 144 8.81 1.58 7.56
C THR A 144 7.90 2.02 6.42
N GLY A 145 6.95 2.87 6.71
CA GLY A 145 5.99 3.39 5.73
C GLY A 145 6.56 4.56 4.92
N ILE A 146 5.93 4.86 3.79
CA ILE A 146 6.35 5.90 2.84
C ILE A 146 6.52 7.28 3.51
N LEU A 147 5.62 7.63 4.43
CA LEU A 147 5.69 8.93 5.13
C LEU A 147 6.82 9.02 6.14
N GLN A 148 7.26 7.88 6.68
CA GLN A 148 8.32 7.80 7.70
C GLN A 148 9.68 7.45 7.10
N ASP A 149 9.73 7.07 5.83
CA ASP A 149 10.98 6.77 5.15
C ASP A 149 11.80 8.05 4.94
N SER A 150 13.01 8.08 5.53
CA SER A 150 13.94 9.20 5.43
C SER A 150 14.51 9.40 4.03
N SER A 151 14.45 8.40 3.18
CA SER A 151 14.89 8.51 1.79
C SER A 151 13.93 9.35 0.94
N VAL A 152 12.64 9.39 1.31
CA VAL A 152 11.63 10.20 0.63
C VAL A 152 11.70 11.63 1.19
N THR A 153 12.45 12.49 0.52
CA THR A 153 12.73 13.86 0.96
C THR A 153 11.86 14.92 0.29
N GLN A 154 11.19 14.57 -0.81
CA GLN A 154 10.35 15.52 -1.55
C GLN A 154 9.06 15.82 -0.77
N GLU A 155 8.89 17.09 -0.42
CA GLU A 155 7.74 17.59 0.31
C GLU A 155 7.28 18.93 -0.29
N VAL A 156 5.97 19.12 -0.44
CA VAL A 156 5.36 20.39 -0.85
C VAL A 156 4.35 20.81 0.20
N GLU A 157 4.41 22.09 0.56
CA GLU A 157 3.49 22.71 1.50
C GLU A 157 2.21 23.16 0.79
N ILE A 158 1.09 22.69 1.27
CA ILE A 158 -0.23 23.05 0.77
C ILE A 158 -0.81 24.16 1.64
N ASP A 159 -0.97 25.32 1.04
CA ASP A 159 -1.59 26.49 1.67
C ASP A 159 -3.12 26.43 1.49
N SER A 160 -3.83 26.28 2.58
CA SER A 160 -5.29 26.21 2.59
C SER A 160 -5.95 27.48 3.17
N THR A 161 -5.24 28.62 3.14
CA THR A 161 -5.73 29.88 3.66
C THR A 161 -6.90 30.40 2.82
N ASP A 162 -6.76 30.35 1.51
CA ASP A 162 -7.76 30.77 0.53
C ASP A 162 -7.94 29.71 -0.56
N ASP A 163 -9.11 29.65 -1.19
CA ASP A 163 -9.40 28.71 -2.28
C ASP A 163 -8.40 28.84 -3.46
N THR A 164 -7.95 30.06 -3.75
CA THR A 164 -7.01 30.33 -4.85
C THR A 164 -5.60 29.84 -4.50
N THR A 165 -5.09 30.16 -3.32
CA THR A 165 -3.76 29.71 -2.86
C THR A 165 -3.71 28.19 -2.69
N PHE A 166 -4.83 27.59 -2.32
CA PHE A 166 -4.94 26.15 -2.23
C PHE A 166 -4.80 25.50 -3.62
N VAL A 167 -5.48 26.02 -4.63
CA VAL A 167 -5.35 25.51 -6.00
C VAL A 167 -3.94 25.73 -6.55
N ASP A 168 -3.36 26.91 -6.31
CA ASP A 168 -1.98 27.21 -6.74
C ASP A 168 -0.98 26.22 -6.14
N SER A 169 -1.10 25.92 -4.83
CA SER A 169 -0.22 24.95 -4.19
C SER A 169 -0.43 23.50 -4.67
N LEU A 170 -1.65 23.13 -5.11
CA LEU A 170 -1.87 21.84 -5.76
C LEU A 170 -1.23 21.78 -7.14
N ILE A 171 -1.23 22.89 -7.89
CA ILE A 171 -0.55 23.01 -9.17
C ILE A 171 0.98 22.87 -8.96
N ASP A 172 1.53 23.57 -7.97
CA ASP A 172 2.93 23.46 -7.62
C ASP A 172 3.32 22.02 -7.25
N ALA A 173 2.47 21.33 -6.50
CA ALA A 173 2.68 19.93 -6.16
C ALA A 173 2.67 19.01 -7.39
N TYR A 174 1.83 19.29 -8.38
CA TYR A 174 1.81 18.51 -9.61
C TYR A 174 3.09 18.65 -10.42
N TYR A 175 3.61 19.88 -10.52
CA TYR A 175 4.85 20.18 -11.27
C TYR A 175 6.15 19.97 -10.48
N ALA A 176 6.04 19.63 -9.19
CA ALA A 176 7.21 19.28 -8.37
C ALA A 176 7.78 17.89 -8.70
N LEU A 177 6.98 17.01 -9.26
CA LEU A 177 7.43 15.72 -9.78
C LEU A 177 7.87 15.84 -11.23
N ASP A 178 8.85 15.03 -11.61
CA ASP A 178 9.29 14.91 -12.99
C ASP A 178 8.13 14.50 -13.90
N GLU A 179 8.06 15.03 -15.12
CA GLU A 179 6.94 14.82 -16.03
C GLU A 179 6.72 13.34 -16.36
N ASP A 180 7.80 12.58 -16.51
CA ASP A 180 7.73 11.16 -16.82
C ASP A 180 7.13 10.34 -15.65
N VAL A 181 7.44 10.73 -14.41
CA VAL A 181 6.86 10.14 -13.20
C VAL A 181 5.40 10.58 -13.01
N ALA A 182 5.14 11.86 -13.20
CA ALA A 182 3.80 12.45 -13.05
C ALA A 182 2.76 11.81 -14.00
N ARG A 183 3.19 11.22 -15.13
CA ARG A 183 2.28 10.49 -16.04
C ARG A 183 1.64 9.27 -15.39
N ASN A 184 2.34 8.57 -14.51
CA ASN A 184 1.88 7.36 -13.85
C ASN A 184 1.46 7.62 -12.40
N ALA A 185 1.78 8.79 -11.87
CA ALA A 185 1.49 9.17 -10.51
C ALA A 185 -0.02 9.31 -10.24
N LYS A 186 -0.41 9.01 -9.01
CA LYS A 186 -1.77 9.11 -8.49
C LYS A 186 -1.79 9.93 -7.21
N TRP A 187 -2.91 10.56 -6.94
CA TRP A 187 -3.15 11.27 -5.69
C TRP A 187 -3.71 10.32 -4.64
N TYR A 188 -3.05 10.24 -3.49
CA TYR A 188 -3.49 9.44 -2.34
C TYR A 188 -3.86 10.39 -1.21
N MET A 189 -5.14 10.41 -0.82
CA MET A 189 -5.64 11.32 0.22
C MET A 189 -6.86 10.75 0.92
N THR A 190 -7.26 11.39 2.01
CA THR A 190 -8.49 11.02 2.72
C THR A 190 -9.73 11.54 1.98
N SER A 191 -10.87 10.90 2.20
CA SER A 191 -12.15 11.34 1.62
C SER A 191 -12.54 12.74 2.05
N GLU A 192 -12.15 13.16 3.24
CA GLU A 192 -12.42 14.50 3.77
C GLU A 192 -11.56 15.56 3.07
N THR A 193 -10.28 15.27 2.80
CA THR A 193 -9.41 16.16 2.01
C THR A 193 -9.93 16.30 0.59
N TRP A 194 -10.34 15.20 -0.04
CA TRP A 194 -10.99 15.27 -1.35
C TRP A 194 -12.26 16.10 -1.34
N ALA A 195 -13.11 15.96 -0.32
CA ALA A 195 -14.33 16.78 -0.18
C ALA A 195 -14.02 18.27 -0.02
N ALA A 196 -12.91 18.62 0.63
CA ALA A 196 -12.43 20.00 0.72
C ALA A 196 -12.00 20.54 -0.65
N ILE A 197 -11.20 19.76 -1.39
CA ILE A 197 -10.74 20.11 -2.76
C ILE A 197 -11.92 20.27 -3.72
N ALA A 198 -12.90 19.36 -3.66
CA ALA A 198 -14.08 19.41 -4.50
C ALA A 198 -14.99 20.63 -4.26
N LYS A 199 -14.87 21.28 -3.10
CA LYS A 199 -15.63 22.48 -2.75
C LYS A 199 -14.93 23.78 -3.12
N LEU A 200 -13.70 23.74 -3.62
CA LEU A 200 -12.94 24.93 -4.01
C LEU A 200 -13.66 25.71 -5.12
N LYS A 201 -13.68 27.01 -4.98
CA LYS A 201 -14.34 27.92 -5.92
C LYS A 201 -13.38 28.99 -6.43
N ASN A 202 -13.61 29.41 -7.67
CA ASN A 202 -12.92 30.55 -8.22
C ASN A 202 -13.49 31.89 -7.65
N LYS A 203 -12.89 33.01 -8.03
CA LYS A 203 -13.33 34.35 -7.62
C LYS A 203 -14.77 34.66 -8.07
N GLN A 204 -15.28 33.99 -9.09
CA GLN A 204 -16.63 34.09 -9.60
C GLN A 204 -17.62 33.17 -8.86
N LYS A 205 -17.15 32.42 -7.86
CA LYS A 205 -17.88 31.40 -7.09
C LYS A 205 -18.27 30.14 -7.88
N ASP A 206 -17.65 29.90 -9.04
CA ASP A 206 -17.79 28.64 -9.75
C ASP A 206 -16.82 27.59 -9.19
N PHE A 207 -17.22 26.34 -9.20
CA PHE A 207 -16.37 25.25 -8.74
C PHE A 207 -15.22 25.00 -9.72
N TYR A 208 -14.01 24.84 -9.22
CA TYR A 208 -12.85 24.43 -10.04
C TYR A 208 -13.03 23.02 -10.61
N ILE A 209 -13.65 22.12 -9.87
CA ILE A 209 -13.96 20.77 -10.32
C ILE A 209 -15.43 20.75 -10.77
N THR A 210 -15.65 20.83 -12.08
CA THR A 210 -17.00 20.81 -12.68
C THR A 210 -17.52 19.41 -12.93
N ASP A 211 -16.64 18.41 -13.05
CA ASP A 211 -16.97 17.03 -13.44
C ASP A 211 -17.21 16.09 -12.24
N LEU A 212 -17.98 16.53 -11.26
CA LEU A 212 -18.39 15.67 -10.14
C LEU A 212 -19.30 14.50 -10.57
N ASN A 213 -19.89 14.60 -11.75
CA ASN A 213 -20.85 13.62 -12.28
C ASN A 213 -20.28 12.65 -13.32
N ASN A 214 -19.00 12.76 -13.68
CA ASN A 214 -18.45 11.98 -14.78
C ASN A 214 -17.98 10.61 -14.29
N GLY A 215 -18.93 9.77 -13.91
CA GLY A 215 -18.67 8.35 -13.65
C GLY A 215 -17.71 8.08 -12.47
N ASN A 216 -17.34 6.88 -12.32
CA ASN A 216 -16.65 6.29 -11.16
C ASN A 216 -15.19 6.75 -10.93
N THR A 217 -14.64 7.68 -11.72
CA THR A 217 -13.21 8.04 -11.66
C THR A 217 -13.03 9.47 -11.16
N ARG A 218 -12.50 9.61 -9.95
CA ARG A 218 -12.11 10.90 -9.41
C ARG A 218 -10.76 11.29 -9.99
N THR A 219 -10.69 12.46 -10.62
CA THR A 219 -9.44 12.97 -11.21
C THR A 219 -9.13 14.36 -10.68
N LEU A 220 -7.86 14.62 -10.42
CA LEU A 220 -7.33 15.92 -10.10
C LEU A 220 -6.17 16.20 -11.06
N MET A 221 -6.23 17.28 -11.84
CA MET A 221 -5.24 17.59 -12.88
C MET A 221 -4.96 16.40 -13.81
N THR A 222 -6.03 15.78 -14.32
CA THR A 222 -6.00 14.58 -15.19
C THR A 222 -5.47 13.29 -14.53
N ARG A 223 -5.05 13.32 -13.28
CA ARG A 223 -4.54 12.15 -12.55
C ARG A 223 -5.59 11.57 -11.62
N PRO A 224 -5.64 10.23 -11.50
CA PRO A 224 -6.64 9.58 -10.65
C PRO A 224 -6.38 9.88 -9.17
N VAL A 225 -7.48 10.03 -8.41
CA VAL A 225 -7.45 10.22 -6.96
C VAL A 225 -7.92 8.93 -6.29
N ILE A 226 -7.05 8.37 -5.49
CA ILE A 226 -7.31 7.18 -4.68
C ILE A 226 -7.62 7.60 -3.25
N LEU A 227 -8.81 7.26 -2.80
CA LEU A 227 -9.20 7.55 -1.43
C LEU A 227 -8.73 6.46 -0.48
N ILE A 228 -8.00 6.88 0.54
CA ILE A 228 -7.51 5.97 1.58
C ILE A 228 -8.60 5.80 2.63
N THR A 229 -9.05 4.55 2.80
CA THR A 229 -10.13 4.22 3.73
C THR A 229 -9.64 4.14 5.18
N SER A 230 -8.34 3.93 5.39
CA SER A 230 -7.80 3.77 6.72
C SER A 230 -7.62 5.10 7.44
N LYS A 231 -8.14 5.16 8.67
CA LYS A 231 -8.00 6.32 9.55
C LYS A 231 -6.61 6.44 10.19
N ASN A 232 -5.82 5.36 10.15
CA ASN A 232 -4.51 5.26 10.80
C ASN A 232 -3.35 5.38 9.81
N ALA A 233 -3.61 5.69 8.54
CA ALA A 233 -2.58 5.82 7.51
C ALA A 233 -1.67 7.05 7.70
N GLY A 234 -1.80 7.79 8.79
CA GLY A 234 -1.00 8.98 9.09
C GLY A 234 -1.35 10.21 8.26
N LEU A 235 -2.31 10.08 7.34
CA LEU A 235 -2.83 11.17 6.56
C LEU A 235 -4.00 11.83 7.29
N LYS A 236 -3.90 13.13 7.52
CA LYS A 236 -4.94 13.94 8.14
C LYS A 236 -5.83 14.57 7.09
N SER A 237 -7.07 14.84 7.47
CA SER A 237 -7.91 15.73 6.69
C SER A 237 -7.34 17.14 6.73
N ILE A 238 -7.38 17.87 5.61
CA ILE A 238 -6.88 19.23 5.56
C ILE A 238 -7.59 20.14 6.58
N ALA A 239 -8.85 19.84 6.92
CA ALA A 239 -9.62 20.60 7.90
C ALA A 239 -9.15 20.35 9.34
N THR A 240 -8.64 19.16 9.65
CA THR A 240 -8.22 18.75 11.01
C THR A 240 -6.70 18.76 11.19
N ALA A 241 -5.95 18.83 10.08
CA ALA A 241 -4.50 18.85 10.12
C ALA A 241 -3.99 20.14 10.76
N THR A 242 -3.00 19.98 11.62
CA THR A 242 -2.17 21.08 12.14
C THR A 242 -1.02 21.37 11.16
N ALA A 243 -0.30 22.46 11.40
CA ALA A 243 0.88 22.82 10.62
C ALA A 243 1.88 21.65 10.53
N ASN A 244 2.45 21.43 9.37
CA ASN A 244 3.42 20.36 9.06
C ASN A 244 2.87 18.92 9.11
N GLU A 245 1.58 18.69 9.31
CA GLU A 245 1.00 17.35 9.20
C GLU A 245 0.75 16.95 7.75
N MET A 246 0.88 15.64 7.49
CA MET A 246 0.69 15.06 6.15
C MET A 246 -0.79 14.97 5.81
N ILE A 247 -1.17 15.53 4.67
CA ILE A 247 -2.56 15.56 4.18
C ILE A 247 -2.79 14.66 2.97
N GLY A 248 -1.73 14.31 2.26
CA GLY A 248 -1.79 13.45 1.09
C GLY A 248 -0.41 13.06 0.58
N VAL A 249 -0.41 12.25 -0.46
CA VAL A 249 0.78 11.86 -1.20
C VAL A 249 0.45 11.91 -2.69
N PHE A 250 1.35 12.47 -3.49
CA PHE A 250 1.29 12.38 -4.94
C PHE A 250 2.47 11.53 -5.40
N ALA A 251 2.22 10.34 -5.91
CA ALA A 251 3.27 9.35 -6.15
C ALA A 251 2.93 8.33 -7.23
N ASP A 252 3.98 7.78 -7.83
CA ASP A 252 3.91 6.50 -8.52
C ASP A 252 4.31 5.37 -7.54
N LEU A 253 3.32 4.71 -6.95
CA LEU A 253 3.54 3.61 -6.01
C LEU A 253 4.02 2.32 -6.65
N SER A 254 4.13 2.22 -7.97
CA SER A 254 4.74 1.05 -8.62
C SER A 254 6.22 0.89 -8.25
N THR A 255 6.85 1.97 -7.77
CA THR A 255 8.24 2.01 -7.29
C THR A 255 8.38 1.62 -5.82
N ALA A 256 7.28 1.55 -5.08
CA ALA A 256 7.25 0.97 -3.74
C ALA A 256 7.07 -0.55 -3.84
N VAL A 257 7.88 -1.27 -3.09
CA VAL A 257 7.90 -2.74 -3.09
C VAL A 257 7.36 -3.27 -1.77
N LEU A 258 6.32 -4.07 -1.85
CA LEU A 258 5.77 -4.80 -0.73
C LEU A 258 6.22 -6.26 -0.81
N GLY A 259 7.17 -6.62 0.04
CA GLY A 259 7.60 -8.00 0.21
C GLY A 259 6.60 -8.78 1.04
N ILE A 260 6.11 -9.89 0.55
CA ILE A 260 5.17 -10.73 1.27
C ILE A 260 5.75 -12.13 1.38
N GLN A 261 5.78 -12.65 2.61
CA GLN A 261 6.23 -14.01 2.85
C GLN A 261 5.34 -15.03 2.13
N ASN A 262 5.96 -15.94 1.41
CA ASN A 262 5.24 -16.92 0.58
C ASN A 262 4.40 -17.91 1.43
N ASN A 263 4.81 -18.17 2.67
CA ASN A 263 4.13 -19.06 3.59
C ASN A 263 3.20 -18.27 4.53
N ALA A 264 1.91 -18.23 4.24
CA ALA A 264 0.93 -17.79 5.21
C ALA A 264 0.59 -18.94 6.17
N MET A 265 0.79 -18.72 7.48
CA MET A 265 0.39 -19.71 8.48
C MET A 265 -1.05 -19.44 8.89
N THR A 266 -1.92 -20.41 8.69
CA THR A 266 -3.29 -20.40 9.22
C THR A 266 -3.49 -21.65 10.04
N MET A 267 -3.78 -21.51 11.32
CA MET A 267 -3.98 -22.61 12.25
C MET A 267 -5.30 -22.46 12.99
N ARG A 268 -6.01 -23.55 13.16
CA ARG A 268 -7.11 -23.67 14.11
C ARG A 268 -6.54 -24.21 15.41
N LEU A 269 -6.66 -23.47 16.50
CA LEU A 269 -6.17 -23.85 17.82
C LEU A 269 -7.35 -24.11 18.74
N GLU A 270 -7.45 -25.32 19.27
CA GLU A 270 -8.36 -25.67 20.36
C GLU A 270 -7.63 -25.61 21.68
N ASP A 271 -7.93 -24.59 22.46
CA ASP A 271 -7.32 -24.41 23.77
C ASP A 271 -8.24 -25.00 24.84
N LYS A 272 -7.89 -26.20 25.27
CA LYS A 272 -8.65 -26.93 26.30
C LYS A 272 -8.24 -26.57 27.73
N VAL A 273 -7.13 -25.86 27.91
CA VAL A 273 -6.55 -25.55 29.22
C VAL A 273 -6.84 -24.12 29.66
N THR A 274 -6.36 -23.13 28.88
CA THR A 274 -6.46 -21.71 29.23
C THR A 274 -7.76 -21.05 28.76
N SER A 275 -8.36 -21.55 27.69
CA SER A 275 -9.59 -20.98 27.11
C SER A 275 -10.63 -22.06 26.84
N LYS A 276 -11.10 -22.74 27.90
CA LYS A 276 -12.09 -23.81 27.82
C LYS A 276 -13.35 -23.33 27.07
N GLY A 277 -13.82 -24.13 26.11
CA GLY A 277 -15.04 -23.84 25.34
C GLY A 277 -14.85 -22.83 24.19
N TYR A 278 -13.60 -22.51 23.84
CA TYR A 278 -13.28 -21.61 22.72
C TYR A 278 -12.35 -22.27 21.70
N THR A 279 -12.51 -21.88 20.46
CA THR A 279 -11.57 -22.17 19.37
C THR A 279 -10.94 -20.85 18.92
N LYS A 280 -9.61 -20.82 18.76
CA LYS A 280 -8.84 -19.70 18.24
C LYS A 280 -8.43 -20.00 16.80
N TYR A 281 -8.50 -19.00 15.93
CA TYR A 281 -7.98 -19.09 14.57
C TYR A 281 -6.76 -18.18 14.49
N TYR A 282 -5.59 -18.78 14.39
CA TYR A 282 -4.34 -18.03 14.26
C TYR A 282 -3.99 -17.88 12.78
N MET A 283 -3.74 -16.64 12.37
CA MET A 283 -3.27 -16.30 11.04
C MET A 283 -2.06 -15.40 11.18
N GLU A 284 -0.98 -15.72 10.51
CA GLU A 284 0.25 -14.93 10.51
C GLU A 284 0.79 -14.80 9.09
N LYS A 285 1.36 -13.64 8.78
CA LYS A 285 2.02 -13.36 7.53
C LYS A 285 3.19 -12.40 7.73
N GLY A 286 4.35 -12.76 7.17
CA GLY A 286 5.50 -11.87 7.10
C GLY A 286 5.28 -10.83 6.00
N VAL A 287 5.46 -9.56 6.35
CA VAL A 287 5.31 -8.42 5.44
C VAL A 287 6.47 -7.46 5.61
N GLY A 288 7.06 -7.02 4.52
CA GLY A 288 8.11 -6.01 4.48
C GLY A 288 7.79 -4.94 3.44
N LEU A 289 8.25 -3.73 3.65
CA LEU A 289 8.10 -2.61 2.72
C LEU A 289 9.45 -1.96 2.45
N GLY A 290 9.66 -1.51 1.21
CA GLY A 290 10.81 -0.70 0.83
C GLY A 290 10.47 0.18 -0.37
N VAL A 291 11.05 1.36 -0.42
CA VAL A 291 10.89 2.29 -1.54
C VAL A 291 12.14 2.20 -2.43
N GLN A 292 11.94 1.80 -3.68
CA GLN A 292 13.02 1.64 -4.66
C GLN A 292 13.46 3.00 -5.23
N LEU A 293 12.50 3.85 -5.63
CA LEU A 293 12.75 5.18 -6.18
C LEU A 293 12.03 6.23 -5.32
N PRO A 294 12.70 6.81 -4.31
CA PRO A 294 12.07 7.77 -3.41
C PRO A 294 11.74 9.11 -4.09
N GLU A 295 12.39 9.44 -5.18
CA GLU A 295 12.14 10.62 -6.00
C GLU A 295 10.78 10.60 -6.71
N ASN A 296 10.16 9.42 -6.84
CA ASN A 296 8.83 9.26 -7.44
C ASN A 296 7.69 9.49 -6.45
N ILE A 297 8.00 9.93 -5.24
CA ILE A 297 7.06 10.11 -4.16
C ILE A 297 7.16 11.53 -3.61
N LEU A 298 6.06 12.26 -3.70
CA LEU A 298 5.91 13.60 -3.16
C LEU A 298 4.93 13.60 -1.98
N LYS A 299 5.39 14.05 -0.83
CA LYS A 299 4.58 14.21 0.38
C LYS A 299 3.89 15.58 0.37
N LEU A 300 2.61 15.61 0.65
CA LEU A 300 1.83 16.85 0.76
C LEU A 300 1.63 17.18 2.23
N LYS A 301 2.15 18.32 2.64
CA LYS A 301 2.17 18.82 3.99
C LYS A 301 1.27 20.03 4.13
N LYS A 302 0.56 20.18 5.21
CA LYS A 302 -0.16 21.41 5.47
C LYS A 302 0.82 22.52 5.86
N LYS A 303 0.73 23.64 5.19
CA LYS A 303 1.49 24.85 5.53
C LYS A 303 1.18 25.33 6.94
N ALA A 304 2.18 25.90 7.61
CA ALA A 304 2.09 26.44 8.96
C ALA A 304 1.18 27.69 9.03
#